data_7f61f39ac3a1e74b3a9f9d7ada933591
#
_entry.id   7f61f39ac3a1e74b3a9f9d7ada933591
#
_cell.length_a   1.000
_cell.length_b   1.000
_cell.length_c   1.000
_cell.angle_alpha   90.00
_cell.angle_beta   90.00
_cell.angle_gamma   90.00
#
_symmetry.space_group_name_H-M   'P 1'
#
loop_
_entity.id
_entity.type
_entity.pdbx_description
1 polymer ?
#
loop_
_entity_poly.entity_id
_entity_poly.type
_entity_poly.pdbx_seq_one_letter_code
_entity_poly.pdbx_strand_id
1 'polypeptide(L)'
;MNRRAFLIGLAGFTYSLATLMTPGAAAALTKGSRARPEAMAAWRRRINSILERGRLPIIDLQATYIEGKTNVSRMIEYMNESDVAQIAFAPANAPTGKPSLDLHRKYPEYFIPTTNSGEFPRWWRDPAAFLAVVREDLESGDYVFMGEHEFRHYPSPEQVRAGNTERDITIDLGGPAGQELFSLSEESGVAFQIHYEIEDRLLATLESMLERYPKAKPIWCHLAMIRYPERAKRYNPEYVATLIRRFPGLHFDLAVPAPDNVYRPSGARDSTLFSDGQLDSRWKELIEKHPDRFLASSDYRPPVEQSYPEHISRQRKLILDVLSEPTRQLVAYGNAWRLITGAPWKS
;
A
#
# COMPACT_ATOMS: atom_id res chain seq x y z
N MET A 1 -65.99 55.83 24.16
CA MET A 1 -66.97 54.85 24.58
C MET A 1 -66.46 53.46 24.40
N ASN A 2 -66.39 52.73 25.50
CA ASN A 2 -66.16 51.33 25.76
C ASN A 2 -66.46 50.31 24.64
N ARG A 3 -65.62 49.31 24.42
CA ARG A 3 -65.91 47.95 24.90
C ARG A 3 -64.75 46.99 24.60
N ARG A 4 -64.42 46.27 25.66
CA ARG A 4 -63.63 45.08 25.80
C ARG A 4 -64.20 43.88 25.01
N ALA A 5 -63.38 42.97 24.58
CA ALA A 5 -63.57 41.51 24.64
C ALA A 5 -62.34 40.81 24.04
N PHE A 6 -61.69 40.13 24.77
CA PHE A 6 -61.54 38.71 25.16
C PHE A 6 -60.58 37.90 24.23
N LEU A 7 -59.45 37.60 24.82
CA LEU A 7 -58.51 36.60 24.41
C LEU A 7 -59.15 35.21 24.64
N ILE A 8 -59.00 34.33 23.62
CA ILE A 8 -58.96 32.90 23.83
C ILE A 8 -57.70 32.40 23.12
N GLY A 9 -56.77 31.91 23.95
CA GLY A 9 -55.54 31.25 23.47
C GLY A 9 -55.87 29.80 23.09
N LEU A 10 -55.39 29.40 21.92
CA LEU A 10 -55.20 27.99 21.56
C LEU A 10 -53.69 27.72 21.51
N ALA A 11 -53.21 27.03 22.54
CA ALA A 11 -51.88 26.46 22.56
C ALA A 11 -51.88 25.20 21.68
N GLY A 12 -51.34 25.34 20.49
CA GLY A 12 -51.05 24.21 19.63
C GLY A 12 -49.73 23.58 20.06
N PHE A 13 -49.80 22.43 20.74
CA PHE A 13 -48.64 21.56 20.98
C PHE A 13 -48.27 20.85 19.67
N THR A 14 -47.26 21.32 18.98
CA THR A 14 -46.61 20.52 17.94
C THR A 14 -45.59 19.58 18.60
N TYR A 15 -45.95 18.31 18.72
CA TYR A 15 -45.01 17.24 19.03
C TYR A 15 -44.08 17.04 17.82
N SER A 16 -42.87 17.57 17.91
CA SER A 16 -41.78 17.21 17.00
C SER A 16 -41.26 15.84 17.44
N LEU A 17 -41.65 14.78 16.72
CA LEU A 17 -40.98 13.48 16.84
C LEU A 17 -39.56 13.65 16.25
N ALA A 18 -38.60 13.99 17.09
CA ALA A 18 -37.20 13.78 16.79
C ALA A 18 -36.96 12.25 16.84
N THR A 19 -36.97 11.63 15.68
CA THR A 19 -36.45 10.27 15.51
C THR A 19 -34.97 10.31 15.90
N LEU A 20 -34.68 9.88 17.12
CA LEU A 20 -33.31 9.54 17.54
C LEU A 20 -32.86 8.39 16.64
N MET A 21 -32.18 8.72 15.54
CA MET A 21 -31.30 7.76 14.88
C MET A 21 -30.20 7.41 15.89
N THR A 22 -30.37 6.28 16.56
CA THR A 22 -29.24 5.62 17.23
C THR A 22 -28.16 5.45 16.16
N PRO A 23 -26.94 5.97 16.37
CA PRO A 23 -25.84 5.59 15.51
C PRO A 23 -25.74 4.07 15.64
N GLY A 24 -25.97 3.35 14.51
CA GLY A 24 -25.70 1.93 14.45
C GLY A 24 -24.29 1.74 15.00
N ALA A 25 -24.17 0.92 16.03
CA ALA A 25 -22.89 0.51 16.55
C ALA A 25 -22.13 -0.09 15.35
N ALA A 26 -21.19 0.68 14.77
CA ALA A 26 -20.22 0.13 13.87
C ALA A 26 -19.58 -1.03 14.66
N ALA A 27 -19.74 -2.24 14.16
CA ALA A 27 -19.08 -3.38 14.77
C ALA A 27 -17.59 -3.03 14.80
N ALA A 28 -17.03 -2.90 16.01
CA ALA A 28 -15.62 -2.58 16.16
C ALA A 28 -14.87 -3.67 15.41
N LEU A 29 -14.10 -3.27 14.37
CA LEU A 29 -13.20 -4.18 13.69
C LEU A 29 -12.43 -4.90 14.78
N THR A 30 -12.54 -6.22 14.83
CA THR A 30 -11.89 -7.01 15.87
C THR A 30 -10.40 -6.72 15.80
N LYS A 31 -9.83 -6.13 16.86
CA LYS A 31 -8.40 -5.85 16.98
C LYS A 31 -7.62 -7.11 16.63
N GLY A 32 -7.07 -7.17 15.42
CA GLY A 32 -6.18 -8.23 14.99
C GLY A 32 -6.68 -9.04 13.80
N SER A 33 -6.88 -8.39 12.63
CA SER A 33 -6.72 -9.11 11.36
C SER A 33 -5.24 -9.47 11.24
N ARG A 34 -4.85 -10.56 11.90
CA ARG A 34 -3.50 -11.14 11.85
C ARG A 34 -3.60 -12.43 11.05
N ALA A 35 -2.53 -12.73 10.32
CA ALA A 35 -2.43 -14.00 9.64
C ALA A 35 -2.76 -15.16 10.59
N ARG A 36 -3.63 -16.05 10.16
CA ARG A 36 -4.01 -17.24 10.95
C ARG A 36 -2.77 -18.10 11.23
N PRO A 37 -2.70 -18.79 12.37
CA PRO A 37 -1.52 -19.59 12.74
C PRO A 37 -1.09 -20.57 11.64
N GLU A 38 -2.03 -21.18 10.92
CA GLU A 38 -1.78 -22.13 9.84
C GLU A 38 -1.10 -21.45 8.63
N ALA A 39 -1.57 -20.25 8.26
CA ALA A 39 -0.98 -19.44 7.20
C ALA A 39 0.45 -19.01 7.58
N MET A 40 0.63 -18.51 8.80
CA MET A 40 1.95 -18.15 9.32
C MET A 40 2.91 -19.34 9.32
N ALA A 41 2.44 -20.52 9.69
CA ALA A 41 3.25 -21.74 9.68
C ALA A 41 3.65 -22.14 8.25
N ALA A 42 2.73 -22.03 7.28
CA ALA A 42 3.02 -22.32 5.87
C ALA A 42 4.05 -21.31 5.29
N TRP A 43 3.87 -20.03 5.53
CA TRP A 43 4.80 -18.98 5.09
C TRP A 43 6.19 -19.16 5.73
N ARG A 44 6.23 -19.47 7.03
CA ARG A 44 7.50 -19.71 7.73
C ARG A 44 8.25 -20.90 7.16
N ARG A 45 7.57 -22.03 6.90
CA ARG A 45 8.22 -23.21 6.28
C ARG A 45 8.86 -22.84 4.95
N ARG A 46 8.16 -22.09 4.11
CA ARG A 46 8.69 -21.68 2.80
C ARG A 46 9.89 -20.73 2.93
N ILE A 47 9.83 -19.74 3.82
CA ILE A 47 10.97 -18.85 4.11
C ILE A 47 12.16 -19.66 4.60
N ASN A 48 11.97 -20.56 5.57
CA ASN A 48 13.04 -21.40 6.10
C ASN A 48 13.65 -22.31 5.02
N SER A 49 12.83 -22.91 4.15
CA SER A 49 13.33 -23.73 3.03
C SER A 49 14.24 -22.92 2.07
N ILE A 50 13.97 -21.63 1.88
CA ILE A 50 14.86 -20.76 1.08
C ILE A 50 16.15 -20.45 1.85
N LEU A 51 16.05 -20.14 3.15
CA LEU A 51 17.20 -19.86 4.01
C LEU A 51 18.13 -21.07 4.16
N GLU A 52 17.57 -22.28 4.30
CA GLU A 52 18.33 -23.54 4.37
C GLU A 52 19.17 -23.82 3.13
N ARG A 53 18.76 -23.27 1.97
CA ARG A 53 19.57 -23.31 0.73
C ARG A 53 20.62 -22.20 0.67
N GLY A 54 20.80 -21.41 1.74
CA GLY A 54 21.72 -20.27 1.77
C GLY A 54 21.26 -19.10 0.87
N ARG A 55 19.94 -19.02 0.59
CA ARG A 55 19.37 -17.97 -0.27
C ARG A 55 18.58 -16.96 0.56
N LEU A 56 18.51 -15.72 0.08
CA LEU A 56 17.73 -14.65 0.72
C LEU A 56 16.28 -14.69 0.24
N PRO A 57 15.29 -15.00 1.10
CA PRO A 57 13.88 -14.90 0.70
C PRO A 57 13.44 -13.44 0.50
N ILE A 58 12.45 -13.22 -0.36
CA ILE A 58 11.76 -11.95 -0.49
C ILE A 58 10.27 -12.16 -0.19
N ILE A 59 9.65 -11.25 0.55
CA ILE A 59 8.19 -11.08 0.64
C ILE A 59 7.84 -9.84 -0.16
N ASP A 60 7.13 -10.04 -1.27
CA ASP A 60 6.70 -8.98 -2.18
C ASP A 60 5.29 -8.52 -1.83
N LEU A 61 5.15 -7.30 -1.30
CA LEU A 61 3.85 -6.75 -0.90
C LEU A 61 3.18 -5.91 -1.99
N GLN A 62 3.85 -5.68 -3.14
CA GLN A 62 3.29 -4.84 -4.20
C GLN A 62 3.24 -5.60 -5.52
N ALA A 63 2.10 -6.23 -5.76
CA ALA A 63 1.83 -6.93 -7.00
C ALA A 63 0.33 -6.94 -7.32
N THR A 64 -0.01 -6.72 -8.57
CA THR A 64 -1.39 -6.69 -9.06
C THR A 64 -1.81 -8.04 -9.61
N TYR A 65 -3.00 -8.48 -9.25
CA TYR A 65 -3.67 -9.66 -9.80
C TYR A 65 -4.85 -9.25 -10.67
N ILE A 66 -4.91 -9.77 -11.89
CA ILE A 66 -6.09 -9.63 -12.77
C ILE A 66 -6.54 -11.02 -13.19
N GLU A 67 -7.75 -11.39 -12.77
CA GLU A 67 -8.36 -12.67 -13.14
C GLU A 67 -8.43 -12.83 -14.67
N GLY A 68 -8.05 -14.01 -15.15
CA GLY A 68 -7.99 -14.30 -16.60
C GLY A 68 -6.80 -13.68 -17.34
N LYS A 69 -5.99 -12.81 -16.71
CA LYS A 69 -4.78 -12.24 -17.31
C LYS A 69 -3.50 -12.67 -16.60
N THR A 70 -3.53 -12.85 -15.28
CA THR A 70 -2.37 -13.31 -14.50
C THR A 70 -2.20 -14.81 -14.65
N ASN A 71 -1.07 -15.27 -15.18
CA ASN A 71 -0.71 -16.68 -15.21
C ASN A 71 -0.12 -17.12 -13.87
N VAL A 72 -0.98 -17.56 -12.96
CA VAL A 72 -0.61 -17.93 -11.58
C VAL A 72 0.43 -19.05 -11.53
N SER A 73 0.32 -20.08 -12.39
CA SER A 73 1.28 -21.19 -12.41
C SER A 73 2.67 -20.70 -12.80
N ARG A 74 2.75 -19.82 -13.82
CA ARG A 74 4.02 -19.22 -14.24
C ARG A 74 4.60 -18.31 -13.18
N MET A 75 3.77 -17.56 -12.47
CA MET A 75 4.23 -16.73 -11.34
C MET A 75 4.81 -17.57 -10.22
N ILE A 76 4.20 -18.73 -9.87
CA ILE A 76 4.75 -19.66 -8.89
C ILE A 76 6.12 -20.19 -9.33
N GLU A 77 6.30 -20.54 -10.62
CA GLU A 77 7.59 -20.95 -11.16
C GLU A 77 8.64 -19.83 -10.97
N TYR A 78 8.30 -18.59 -11.35
CA TYR A 78 9.21 -17.44 -11.19
C TYR A 78 9.52 -17.11 -9.72
N MET A 79 8.55 -17.27 -8.82
CA MET A 79 8.79 -17.14 -7.38
C MET A 79 9.82 -18.16 -6.89
N ASN A 80 9.72 -19.41 -7.37
CA ASN A 80 10.66 -20.47 -7.01
C ASN A 80 12.07 -20.20 -7.57
N GLU A 81 12.16 -19.79 -8.83
CA GLU A 81 13.41 -19.46 -9.51
C GLU A 81 14.13 -18.25 -8.88
N SER A 82 13.33 -17.26 -8.38
CA SER A 82 13.82 -15.99 -7.85
C SER A 82 13.91 -15.95 -6.33
N ASP A 83 13.65 -17.06 -5.60
CA ASP A 83 13.60 -17.13 -4.14
C ASP A 83 12.63 -16.10 -3.51
N VAL A 84 11.51 -15.83 -4.18
CA VAL A 84 10.41 -15.06 -3.61
C VAL A 84 9.55 -15.99 -2.78
N ALA A 85 9.46 -15.70 -1.50
CA ALA A 85 8.73 -16.56 -0.57
C ALA A 85 7.22 -16.34 -0.67
N GLN A 86 6.75 -15.11 -0.57
CA GLN A 86 5.33 -14.77 -0.68
C GLN A 86 5.10 -13.55 -1.56
N ILE A 87 3.90 -13.47 -2.15
CA ILE A 87 3.40 -12.29 -2.86
C ILE A 87 2.03 -11.89 -2.29
N ALA A 88 1.83 -10.60 -2.05
CA ALA A 88 0.53 -10.00 -1.80
C ALA A 88 -0.10 -9.58 -3.15
N PHE A 89 -0.87 -10.45 -3.76
CA PHE A 89 -1.60 -10.15 -4.98
C PHE A 89 -2.88 -9.38 -4.68
N ALA A 90 -2.88 -8.07 -4.95
CA ALA A 90 -4.05 -7.23 -4.83
C ALA A 90 -4.93 -7.37 -6.09
N PRO A 91 -6.18 -7.84 -5.98
CA PRO A 91 -7.06 -7.99 -7.13
C PRO A 91 -7.43 -6.65 -7.72
N ALA A 92 -7.25 -6.50 -9.02
CA ALA A 92 -7.63 -5.34 -9.78
C ALA A 92 -8.86 -5.64 -10.65
N ASN A 93 -9.73 -4.66 -10.83
CA ASN A 93 -11.03 -4.82 -11.49
C ASN A 93 -11.98 -5.86 -10.86
N ALA A 94 -11.65 -6.36 -9.68
CA ALA A 94 -12.50 -7.28 -8.94
C ALA A 94 -13.53 -6.53 -8.08
N PRO A 95 -14.71 -7.10 -7.83
CA PRO A 95 -15.69 -6.52 -6.93
C PRO A 95 -15.24 -6.52 -5.46
N THR A 96 -14.45 -7.50 -5.04
CA THR A 96 -13.93 -7.72 -3.68
C THR A 96 -12.51 -8.27 -3.70
N GLY A 97 -11.88 -8.41 -2.54
CA GLY A 97 -10.58 -9.10 -2.38
C GLY A 97 -10.65 -10.62 -2.58
N LYS A 98 -11.83 -11.20 -2.78
CA LYS A 98 -12.05 -12.65 -2.88
C LYS A 98 -11.05 -13.39 -3.80
N PRO A 99 -10.68 -12.90 -5.00
CA PRO A 99 -9.71 -13.60 -5.83
C PRO A 99 -8.35 -13.81 -5.14
N SER A 100 -7.86 -12.85 -4.35
CA SER A 100 -6.64 -13.02 -3.56
C SER A 100 -6.80 -14.08 -2.47
N LEU A 101 -7.94 -14.07 -1.79
CA LEU A 101 -8.25 -15.07 -0.77
C LEU A 101 -8.36 -16.49 -1.35
N ASP A 102 -8.95 -16.64 -2.54
CA ASP A 102 -9.04 -17.92 -3.25
C ASP A 102 -7.64 -18.43 -3.67
N LEU A 103 -6.76 -17.53 -4.12
CA LEU A 103 -5.35 -17.87 -4.38
C LEU A 103 -4.64 -18.34 -3.12
N HIS A 104 -4.81 -17.64 -2.00
CA HIS A 104 -4.26 -18.06 -0.71
C HIS A 104 -4.78 -19.43 -0.29
N ARG A 105 -6.08 -19.70 -0.41
CA ARG A 105 -6.67 -21.00 -0.06
C ARG A 105 -6.12 -22.14 -0.91
N LYS A 106 -5.87 -21.87 -2.20
CA LYS A 106 -5.33 -22.86 -3.15
C LYS A 106 -3.82 -23.07 -2.98
N TYR A 107 -3.08 -22.02 -2.67
CA TYR A 107 -1.63 -22.00 -2.57
C TYR A 107 -1.17 -21.26 -1.31
N PRO A 108 -1.47 -21.76 -0.10
CA PRO A 108 -1.36 -21.02 1.15
C PRO A 108 0.07 -20.61 1.51
N GLU A 109 1.09 -21.26 0.97
CA GLU A 109 2.49 -20.94 1.22
C GLU A 109 3.02 -19.80 0.34
N TYR A 110 2.32 -19.48 -0.79
CA TYR A 110 2.78 -18.51 -1.78
C TYR A 110 2.11 -17.15 -1.66
N PHE A 111 0.80 -17.11 -1.35
CA PHE A 111 0.02 -15.90 -1.47
C PHE A 111 -0.48 -15.36 -0.13
N ILE A 112 -0.42 -14.04 0.02
CA ILE A 112 -0.89 -13.29 1.17
C ILE A 112 -2.30 -12.77 0.85
N PRO A 113 -3.33 -13.07 1.66
CA PRO A 113 -4.67 -12.54 1.45
C PRO A 113 -4.69 -11.02 1.51
N THR A 114 -5.04 -10.39 0.40
CA THR A 114 -4.96 -8.95 0.18
C THR A 114 -6.31 -8.43 -0.32
N THR A 115 -6.78 -7.30 0.18
CA THR A 115 -7.97 -6.65 -0.35
C THR A 115 -7.74 -6.16 -1.78
N ASN A 116 -8.79 -5.73 -2.47
CA ASN A 116 -8.67 -5.27 -3.85
C ASN A 116 -7.78 -4.02 -3.98
N SER A 117 -7.20 -3.86 -5.17
CA SER A 117 -6.31 -2.75 -5.52
C SER A 117 -7.10 -1.50 -5.94
N GLY A 118 -6.66 -0.35 -5.44
CA GLY A 118 -7.12 0.98 -5.84
C GLY A 118 -6.43 1.55 -7.07
N GLU A 119 -6.02 0.70 -8.02
CA GLU A 119 -5.34 1.08 -9.25
C GLU A 119 -6.26 1.13 -10.48
N PHE A 120 -7.59 1.02 -10.29
CA PHE A 120 -8.57 0.86 -11.36
C PHE A 120 -9.80 1.77 -11.16
N PRO A 121 -10.61 1.99 -12.22
CA PRO A 121 -11.69 2.98 -12.24
C PRO A 121 -12.69 2.94 -11.07
N ARG A 122 -12.92 1.78 -10.44
CA ARG A 122 -13.80 1.71 -9.26
C ARG A 122 -13.28 2.59 -8.12
N TRP A 123 -11.98 2.64 -7.91
CA TRP A 123 -11.35 3.45 -6.87
C TRP A 123 -11.58 4.94 -7.08
N TRP A 124 -11.20 5.49 -8.25
CA TRP A 124 -11.30 6.94 -8.43
C TRP A 124 -12.67 7.44 -8.87
N ARG A 125 -13.58 6.56 -9.33
CA ARG A 125 -14.96 6.93 -9.65
C ARG A 125 -15.88 6.93 -8.44
N ASP A 126 -15.71 6.00 -7.52
CA ASP A 126 -16.49 5.88 -6.28
C ASP A 126 -15.65 5.32 -5.14
N PRO A 127 -14.76 6.14 -4.55
CA PRO A 127 -13.91 5.71 -3.44
C PRO A 127 -14.70 5.22 -2.22
N ALA A 128 -15.88 5.79 -1.96
CA ALA A 128 -16.69 5.42 -0.82
C ALA A 128 -17.24 3.98 -0.95
N ALA A 129 -17.83 3.65 -2.11
CA ALA A 129 -18.29 2.29 -2.37
C ALA A 129 -17.14 1.28 -2.43
N PHE A 130 -15.96 1.71 -2.95
CA PHE A 130 -14.76 0.88 -2.95
C PHE A 130 -14.30 0.55 -1.53
N LEU A 131 -14.19 1.55 -0.64
CA LEU A 131 -13.73 1.38 0.74
C LEU A 131 -14.74 0.65 1.62
N ALA A 132 -16.04 0.75 1.33
CA ALA A 132 -17.05 -0.07 2.01
C ALA A 132 -16.77 -1.57 1.81
N VAL A 133 -16.40 -1.99 0.60
CA VAL A 133 -16.00 -3.37 0.30
C VAL A 133 -14.69 -3.74 1.01
N VAL A 134 -13.70 -2.85 1.03
CA VAL A 134 -12.45 -3.08 1.79
C VAL A 134 -12.74 -3.28 3.27
N ARG A 135 -13.67 -2.51 3.84
CA ARG A 135 -14.12 -2.66 5.22
C ARG A 135 -14.75 -4.04 5.46
N GLU A 136 -15.68 -4.47 4.60
CA GLU A 136 -16.29 -5.81 4.68
C GLU A 136 -15.26 -6.93 4.59
N ASP A 137 -14.30 -6.82 3.66
CA ASP A 137 -13.18 -7.77 3.54
C ASP A 137 -12.38 -7.85 4.85
N LEU A 138 -12.04 -6.71 5.48
CA LEU A 138 -11.30 -6.67 6.75
C LEU A 138 -12.12 -7.19 7.93
N GLU A 139 -13.42 -6.92 7.98
CA GLU A 139 -14.33 -7.42 9.01
C GLU A 139 -14.47 -8.96 8.99
N SER A 140 -14.26 -9.59 7.84
CA SER A 140 -14.20 -11.06 7.74
C SER A 140 -13.04 -11.67 8.55
N GLY A 141 -11.97 -10.89 8.81
CA GLY A 141 -10.76 -11.36 9.48
C GLY A 141 -9.87 -12.25 8.63
N ASP A 142 -10.18 -12.43 7.34
CA ASP A 142 -9.41 -13.29 6.43
C ASP A 142 -8.27 -12.54 5.71
N TYR A 143 -8.34 -11.21 5.66
CA TYR A 143 -7.38 -10.36 4.96
C TYR A 143 -6.36 -9.74 5.92
N VAL A 144 -5.10 -9.74 5.55
CA VAL A 144 -3.98 -9.28 6.40
C VAL A 144 -3.17 -8.15 5.79
N PHE A 145 -3.57 -7.72 4.59
CA PHE A 145 -2.95 -6.65 3.86
C PHE A 145 -3.98 -5.91 2.99
N MET A 146 -3.84 -4.61 2.83
CA MET A 146 -4.61 -3.82 1.88
C MET A 146 -3.72 -3.45 0.69
N GLY A 147 -4.26 -3.56 -0.51
CA GLY A 147 -3.53 -3.28 -1.75
C GLY A 147 -3.15 -1.81 -1.93
N GLU A 148 -2.56 -1.51 -3.05
CA GLU A 148 -2.17 -0.16 -3.44
C GLU A 148 -3.39 0.70 -3.77
N HIS A 149 -3.40 1.96 -3.27
CA HIS A 149 -4.44 2.96 -3.51
C HIS A 149 -3.81 4.21 -4.12
N GLU A 150 -4.22 4.56 -5.34
CA GLU A 150 -3.69 5.72 -6.07
C GLU A 150 -4.40 7.01 -5.64
N PHE A 151 -3.72 7.87 -4.89
CA PHE A 151 -4.20 9.21 -4.54
C PHE A 151 -3.67 10.28 -5.49
N ARG A 152 -2.41 10.16 -5.89
CA ARG A 152 -1.82 10.95 -6.96
C ARG A 152 -0.96 10.02 -7.81
N HIS A 153 -1.34 9.88 -9.07
CA HIS A 153 -0.63 9.05 -10.02
C HIS A 153 -0.55 9.77 -11.37
N TYR A 154 0.63 9.82 -11.97
CA TYR A 154 0.83 10.29 -13.33
C TYR A 154 0.67 9.14 -14.34
N PRO A 155 0.16 9.40 -15.55
CA PRO A 155 0.11 8.40 -16.61
C PRO A 155 1.48 7.80 -16.87
N SER A 156 1.53 6.49 -17.15
CA SER A 156 2.78 5.84 -17.55
C SER A 156 3.33 6.44 -18.86
N PRO A 157 4.63 6.27 -19.15
CA PRO A 157 5.19 6.74 -20.43
C PRO A 157 4.45 6.20 -21.66
N GLU A 158 3.90 4.99 -21.57
CA GLU A 158 3.10 4.39 -22.66
C GLU A 158 1.75 5.04 -22.80
N GLN A 159 1.07 5.30 -21.69
CA GLN A 159 -0.20 6.04 -21.68
C GLN A 159 -0.02 7.44 -22.24
N VAL A 160 1.05 8.13 -21.85
CA VAL A 160 1.37 9.46 -22.40
C VAL A 160 1.58 9.39 -23.92
N ARG A 161 2.34 8.40 -24.43
CA ARG A 161 2.52 8.20 -25.88
C ARG A 161 1.21 7.94 -26.61
N ALA A 162 0.29 7.24 -25.99
CA ALA A 162 -1.02 6.94 -26.53
C ALA A 162 -2.06 8.07 -26.36
N GLY A 163 -1.69 9.19 -25.72
CA GLY A 163 -2.61 10.27 -25.37
C GLY A 163 -3.68 9.85 -24.35
N ASN A 164 -3.44 8.76 -23.60
CA ASN A 164 -4.34 8.26 -22.57
C ASN A 164 -4.03 8.89 -21.23
N THR A 165 -4.96 9.70 -20.70
CA THR A 165 -4.87 10.36 -19.41
C THR A 165 -5.77 9.73 -18.34
N GLU A 166 -6.37 8.58 -18.61
CA GLU A 166 -7.30 7.93 -17.66
C GLU A 166 -6.67 7.67 -16.29
N ARG A 167 -5.37 7.44 -16.25
CA ARG A 167 -4.62 7.26 -15.00
C ARG A 167 -3.85 8.52 -14.55
N ASP A 168 -4.24 9.70 -14.98
CA ASP A 168 -3.83 10.96 -14.31
C ASP A 168 -4.74 11.18 -13.11
N ILE A 169 -4.47 10.46 -12.04
CA ILE A 169 -5.33 10.39 -10.86
C ILE A 169 -4.97 11.50 -9.88
N THR A 170 -6.00 12.16 -9.36
CA THR A 170 -5.88 13.11 -8.25
C THR A 170 -7.06 12.93 -7.32
N ILE A 171 -6.83 12.29 -6.18
CA ILE A 171 -7.76 12.15 -5.07
C ILE A 171 -7.12 12.86 -3.88
N ASP A 172 -7.88 13.68 -3.17
CA ASP A 172 -7.37 14.35 -1.97
C ASP A 172 -7.10 13.33 -0.86
N LEU A 173 -5.83 13.15 -0.50
CA LEU A 173 -5.42 12.26 0.59
C LEU A 173 -5.99 12.72 1.94
N GLY A 174 -6.17 14.03 2.15
CA GLY A 174 -6.82 14.60 3.34
C GLY A 174 -8.34 14.53 3.33
N GLY A 175 -8.94 14.15 2.19
CA GLY A 175 -10.37 14.03 1.99
C GLY A 175 -10.97 12.75 2.59
N PRO A 176 -12.29 12.53 2.37
CA PRO A 176 -13.00 11.40 2.98
C PRO A 176 -12.37 10.03 2.70
N ALA A 177 -11.92 9.79 1.46
CA ALA A 177 -11.32 8.51 1.06
C ALA A 177 -10.01 8.21 1.80
N GLY A 178 -9.13 9.22 1.91
CA GLY A 178 -7.88 9.04 2.67
C GLY A 178 -8.15 8.86 4.16
N GLN A 179 -9.05 9.66 4.74
CA GLN A 179 -9.42 9.54 6.15
C GLN A 179 -9.98 8.15 6.46
N GLU A 180 -10.87 7.63 5.63
CA GLU A 180 -11.42 6.28 5.79
C GLU A 180 -10.32 5.20 5.70
N LEU A 181 -9.43 5.26 4.69
CA LEU A 181 -8.37 4.28 4.51
C LEU A 181 -7.40 4.26 5.72
N PHE A 182 -7.01 5.44 6.21
CA PHE A 182 -6.15 5.54 7.40
C PHE A 182 -6.86 5.04 8.68
N SER A 183 -8.17 5.35 8.82
CA SER A 183 -8.99 4.84 9.92
C SER A 183 -9.09 3.32 9.89
N LEU A 184 -9.36 2.72 8.73
CA LEU A 184 -9.37 1.26 8.54
C LEU A 184 -8.07 0.60 9.00
N SER A 185 -6.93 1.22 8.67
CA SER A 185 -5.64 0.71 9.13
C SER A 185 -5.44 0.82 10.64
N GLU A 186 -5.86 1.92 11.27
CA GLU A 186 -5.79 2.06 12.73
C GLU A 186 -6.70 1.08 13.47
N GLU A 187 -7.92 0.91 12.98
CA GLU A 187 -8.94 0.05 13.56
C GLU A 187 -8.54 -1.42 13.45
N SER A 188 -8.17 -1.88 12.25
CA SER A 188 -7.80 -3.28 11.98
C SER A 188 -6.37 -3.63 12.35
N GLY A 189 -5.46 -2.65 12.37
CA GLY A 189 -4.01 -2.87 12.49
C GLY A 189 -3.37 -3.42 11.22
N VAL A 190 -4.08 -3.45 10.09
CA VAL A 190 -3.61 -3.93 8.79
C VAL A 190 -2.86 -2.82 8.05
N ALA A 191 -1.73 -3.15 7.43
CA ALA A 191 -0.96 -2.23 6.61
C ALA A 191 -1.61 -2.06 5.23
N PHE A 192 -1.38 -0.91 4.60
CA PHE A 192 -1.89 -0.55 3.27
C PHE A 192 -0.84 0.21 2.46
N GLN A 193 -1.00 0.18 1.14
CA GLN A 193 -0.13 0.91 0.23
C GLN A 193 -0.82 2.15 -0.33
N ILE A 194 -0.04 3.24 -0.47
CA ILE A 194 -0.45 4.46 -1.13
C ILE A 194 0.50 4.79 -2.27
N HIS A 195 -0.04 4.94 -3.46
CA HIS A 195 0.65 5.61 -4.56
C HIS A 195 0.37 7.10 -4.47
N TYR A 196 1.38 7.84 -4.09
CA TYR A 196 1.27 9.27 -3.88
C TYR A 196 2.51 9.93 -4.45
N GLU A 197 2.38 10.46 -5.66
CA GLU A 197 3.49 11.09 -6.37
C GLU A 197 4.18 12.14 -5.51
N ILE A 198 5.49 12.22 -5.63
CA ILE A 198 6.30 13.10 -4.81
C ILE A 198 6.23 14.52 -5.38
N GLU A 199 5.43 15.38 -4.75
CA GLU A 199 5.29 16.80 -5.05
C GLU A 199 5.31 17.62 -3.76
N ASP A 200 6.07 18.70 -3.70
CA ASP A 200 6.22 19.54 -2.50
C ASP A 200 4.87 20.04 -1.93
N ARG A 201 3.90 20.32 -2.83
CA ARG A 201 2.55 20.75 -2.46
C ARG A 201 1.72 19.67 -1.75
N LEU A 202 2.06 18.39 -1.92
CA LEU A 202 1.34 17.25 -1.38
C LEU A 202 1.89 16.80 -0.01
N LEU A 203 3.12 17.16 0.33
CA LEU A 203 3.81 16.68 1.52
C LEU A 203 3.11 17.07 2.82
N ALA A 204 2.60 18.30 2.91
CA ALA A 204 1.91 18.78 4.12
C ALA A 204 0.62 17.99 4.41
N THR A 205 -0.13 17.60 3.37
CA THR A 205 -1.33 16.77 3.52
C THR A 205 -0.96 15.38 4.04
N LEU A 206 0.09 14.75 3.50
CA LEU A 206 0.58 13.46 3.98
C LEU A 206 1.01 13.54 5.45
N GLU A 207 1.81 14.55 5.83
CA GLU A 207 2.24 14.75 7.21
C GLU A 207 1.04 14.92 8.16
N SER A 208 0.03 15.70 7.76
CA SER A 208 -1.20 15.89 8.54
C SER A 208 -1.99 14.58 8.73
N MET A 209 -2.06 13.73 7.70
CA MET A 209 -2.70 12.42 7.81
C MET A 209 -1.94 11.48 8.75
N LEU A 210 -0.61 11.47 8.67
CA LEU A 210 0.24 10.68 9.56
C LEU A 210 0.14 11.16 11.03
N GLU A 211 -0.01 12.46 11.27
CA GLU A 211 -0.24 13.02 12.62
C GLU A 211 -1.61 12.65 13.17
N ARG A 212 -2.63 12.70 12.31
CA ARG A 212 -4.02 12.42 12.71
C ARG A 212 -4.25 10.94 12.99
N TYR A 213 -3.54 10.03 12.30
CA TYR A 213 -3.68 8.59 12.39
C TYR A 213 -2.36 7.91 12.77
N PRO A 214 -1.86 8.13 14.01
CA PRO A 214 -0.49 7.71 14.39
C PRO A 214 -0.29 6.20 14.48
N LYS A 215 -1.37 5.41 14.52
CA LYS A 215 -1.31 3.93 14.55
C LYS A 215 -1.54 3.31 13.17
N ALA A 216 -1.92 4.08 12.17
CA ALA A 216 -2.03 3.61 10.80
C ALA A 216 -0.65 3.14 10.29
N LYS A 217 -0.65 2.18 9.37
CA LYS A 217 0.56 1.57 8.82
C LYS A 217 0.64 1.77 7.30
N PRO A 218 0.75 3.02 6.83
CA PRO A 218 0.91 3.27 5.42
C PRO A 218 2.29 2.82 4.93
N ILE A 219 2.32 2.25 3.73
CA ILE A 219 3.51 2.04 2.93
C ILE A 219 3.44 3.04 1.77
N TRP A 220 4.33 4.02 1.76
CA TRP A 220 4.45 4.95 0.64
C TRP A 220 5.24 4.28 -0.47
N CYS A 221 4.54 3.98 -1.58
CA CYS A 221 5.11 3.26 -2.70
C CYS A 221 6.19 4.05 -3.42
N HIS A 222 7.18 3.35 -3.97
CA HIS A 222 8.19 3.86 -4.89
C HIS A 222 9.10 4.93 -4.27
N LEU A 223 9.81 4.59 -3.18
CA LEU A 223 10.81 5.48 -2.57
C LEU A 223 11.68 6.16 -3.64
N ALA A 224 11.77 7.47 -3.57
CA ALA A 224 12.60 8.28 -4.47
C ALA A 224 12.21 8.23 -5.98
N MET A 225 11.02 7.74 -6.34
CA MET A 225 10.48 7.89 -7.68
C MET A 225 9.96 9.31 -7.86
N ILE A 226 10.70 10.14 -8.59
CA ILE A 226 10.41 11.56 -8.78
C ILE A 226 10.29 11.87 -10.27
N ARG A 227 9.06 11.84 -10.79
CA ARG A 227 8.78 12.05 -12.21
C ARG A 227 8.90 13.52 -12.66
N TYR A 228 8.76 14.47 -11.71
CA TYR A 228 8.89 15.91 -11.95
C TYR A 228 9.78 16.56 -10.88
N PRO A 229 11.12 16.55 -11.05
CA PRO A 229 12.06 17.06 -10.04
C PRO A 229 11.82 18.53 -9.66
N GLU A 230 11.31 19.34 -10.60
CA GLU A 230 10.98 20.75 -10.34
C GLU A 230 9.81 20.93 -9.35
N ARG A 231 9.00 19.88 -9.13
CA ARG A 231 7.87 19.85 -8.20
C ARG A 231 8.23 19.22 -6.84
N ALA A 232 9.40 18.61 -6.72
CA ALA A 232 9.81 17.77 -5.58
C ALA A 232 11.15 18.21 -4.98
N LYS A 233 11.37 19.52 -4.83
CA LYS A 233 12.65 20.08 -4.38
C LYS A 233 12.95 19.79 -2.90
N ARG A 234 11.91 19.57 -2.09
CA ARG A 234 12.03 19.29 -0.65
C ARG A 234 12.30 17.82 -0.35
N TYR A 235 11.95 16.93 -1.29
CA TYR A 235 12.04 15.49 -1.06
C TYR A 235 13.48 14.99 -1.31
N ASN A 236 14.11 14.51 -0.26
CA ASN A 236 15.47 13.96 -0.26
C ASN A 236 15.63 13.02 0.93
N PRO A 237 16.75 12.29 1.09
CA PRO A 237 16.98 11.38 2.21
C PRO A 237 16.83 12.03 3.59
N GLU A 238 17.24 13.27 3.76
CA GLU A 238 17.15 14.02 5.03
C GLU A 238 15.70 14.32 5.41
N TYR A 239 14.86 14.67 4.42
CA TYR A 239 13.42 14.84 4.63
C TYR A 239 12.76 13.51 4.99
N VAL A 240 13.06 12.43 4.27
CA VAL A 240 12.54 11.08 4.58
C VAL A 240 12.99 10.63 5.97
N ALA A 241 14.23 10.88 6.38
CA ALA A 241 14.70 10.61 7.74
C ALA A 241 13.88 11.36 8.80
N THR A 242 13.44 12.59 8.49
CA THR A 242 12.58 13.37 9.39
C THR A 242 11.19 12.75 9.50
N LEU A 243 10.59 12.30 8.38
CA LEU A 243 9.31 11.59 8.39
C LEU A 243 9.39 10.30 9.21
N ILE A 244 10.43 9.49 9.00
CA ILE A 244 10.64 8.23 9.73
C ILE A 244 10.71 8.46 11.26
N ARG A 245 11.41 9.50 11.70
CA ARG A 245 11.52 9.82 13.13
C ARG A 245 10.21 10.29 13.74
N ARG A 246 9.40 11.05 12.98
CA ARG A 246 8.11 11.59 13.44
C ARG A 246 6.99 10.55 13.39
N PHE A 247 7.02 9.65 12.42
CA PHE A 247 5.90 8.77 12.08
C PHE A 247 6.30 7.29 12.10
N PRO A 248 6.24 6.63 13.26
CA PRO A 248 6.71 5.25 13.42
C PRO A 248 5.89 4.22 12.61
N GLY A 249 4.67 4.56 12.17
CA GLY A 249 3.84 3.70 11.31
C GLY A 249 4.21 3.75 9.83
N LEU A 250 4.93 4.79 9.37
CA LEU A 250 5.25 4.99 7.95
C LEU A 250 6.36 4.03 7.50
N HIS A 251 6.11 3.38 6.37
CA HIS A 251 7.06 2.52 5.66
C HIS A 251 7.17 2.97 4.21
N PHE A 252 8.20 2.49 3.52
CA PHE A 252 8.45 2.77 2.10
C PHE A 252 8.76 1.47 1.37
N ASP A 253 8.27 1.31 0.16
CA ASP A 253 8.76 0.23 -0.68
C ASP A 253 9.83 0.72 -1.67
N LEU A 254 10.58 -0.25 -2.18
CA LEU A 254 11.71 -0.04 -3.06
C LEU A 254 11.41 -0.51 -4.50
N ALA A 255 10.14 -0.62 -4.86
CA ALA A 255 9.71 -0.90 -6.23
C ALA A 255 9.90 0.35 -7.09
N VAL A 256 11.07 0.50 -7.66
CA VAL A 256 11.42 1.67 -8.48
C VAL A 256 11.85 1.27 -9.89
N PRO A 257 11.70 2.16 -10.89
CA PRO A 257 12.18 1.94 -12.24
C PRO A 257 13.67 1.63 -12.31
N ALA A 258 14.14 1.12 -13.47
CA ALA A 258 15.56 0.93 -13.72
C ALA A 258 16.33 2.27 -13.64
N PRO A 259 17.65 2.23 -13.29
CA PRO A 259 18.43 3.45 -13.05
C PRO A 259 18.48 4.45 -14.21
N ASP A 260 18.38 3.95 -15.45
CA ASP A 260 18.43 4.72 -16.70
C ASP A 260 17.04 5.10 -17.24
N ASN A 261 16.00 4.70 -16.54
CA ASN A 261 14.63 5.01 -16.98
C ASN A 261 14.35 6.51 -16.90
N VAL A 262 13.73 7.05 -17.94
CA VAL A 262 13.41 8.47 -18.08
C VAL A 262 11.88 8.64 -18.20
N TYR A 263 11.33 9.50 -17.37
CA TYR A 263 9.95 9.92 -17.52
C TYR A 263 9.85 10.96 -18.65
N ARG A 264 9.46 10.50 -19.82
CA ARG A 264 9.47 11.31 -21.04
C ARG A 264 8.76 12.67 -20.94
N PRO A 265 7.63 12.81 -20.21
CA PRO A 265 6.97 14.11 -20.11
C PRO A 265 7.80 15.21 -19.45
N SER A 266 8.65 14.87 -18.49
CA SER A 266 9.58 15.82 -17.85
C SER A 266 10.99 15.78 -18.44
N GLY A 267 11.36 14.70 -19.12
CA GLY A 267 12.73 14.47 -19.59
C GLY A 267 13.71 14.10 -18.47
N ALA A 268 13.24 13.94 -17.24
CA ALA A 268 14.05 13.60 -16.08
C ALA A 268 14.13 12.08 -15.87
N ARG A 269 15.16 11.61 -15.15
CA ARG A 269 15.18 10.23 -14.64
C ARG A 269 13.99 10.02 -13.70
N ASP A 270 13.35 8.84 -13.79
CA ASP A 270 12.18 8.51 -12.98
C ASP A 270 12.49 8.40 -11.49
N SER A 271 13.73 8.10 -11.13
CA SER A 271 14.11 7.87 -9.74
C SER A 271 15.43 8.51 -9.40
N THR A 272 15.53 9.07 -8.19
CA THR A 272 16.76 9.54 -7.57
C THR A 272 17.39 8.52 -6.65
N LEU A 273 16.81 7.30 -6.56
CA LEU A 273 17.38 6.21 -5.76
C LEU A 273 18.76 5.75 -6.26
N PHE A 274 19.02 5.95 -7.54
CA PHE A 274 20.26 5.53 -8.18
C PHE A 274 21.08 6.71 -8.69
N SER A 275 22.42 6.61 -8.53
CA SER A 275 23.41 7.48 -9.13
C SER A 275 24.42 6.61 -9.85
N ASP A 276 24.74 6.95 -11.13
CA ASP A 276 25.66 6.19 -11.98
C ASP A 276 25.35 4.68 -12.04
N GLY A 277 24.07 4.34 -12.09
CA GLY A 277 23.58 2.96 -12.18
C GLY A 277 23.64 2.16 -10.89
N GLN A 278 24.05 2.77 -9.77
CA GLN A 278 24.16 2.13 -8.45
C GLN A 278 23.29 2.83 -7.43
N LEU A 279 22.98 2.16 -6.31
CA LEU A 279 22.25 2.77 -5.20
C LEU A 279 23.01 4.02 -4.71
N ASP A 280 22.36 5.18 -4.74
CA ASP A 280 22.95 6.44 -4.27
C ASP A 280 23.36 6.32 -2.80
N SER A 281 24.54 6.82 -2.46
CA SER A 281 25.14 6.63 -1.13
C SER A 281 24.29 7.22 0.00
N ARG A 282 23.60 8.33 -0.22
CA ARG A 282 22.75 8.99 0.78
C ARG A 282 21.48 8.19 1.04
N TRP A 283 20.86 7.61 -0.01
CA TRP A 283 19.73 6.71 0.14
C TRP A 283 20.16 5.40 0.81
N LYS A 284 21.33 4.86 0.46
CA LYS A 284 21.89 3.69 1.15
C LYS A 284 22.09 3.96 2.65
N GLU A 285 22.70 5.10 3.01
CA GLU A 285 22.91 5.48 4.41
C GLU A 285 21.58 5.60 5.17
N LEU A 286 20.55 6.19 4.56
CA LEU A 286 19.23 6.28 5.14
C LEU A 286 18.63 4.89 5.40
N ILE A 287 18.72 3.97 4.43
CA ILE A 287 18.19 2.60 4.56
C ILE A 287 18.94 1.84 5.65
N GLU A 288 20.28 1.94 5.70
CA GLU A 288 21.10 1.31 6.74
C GLU A 288 20.80 1.86 8.16
N LYS A 289 20.49 3.14 8.26
CA LYS A 289 20.17 3.79 9.53
C LYS A 289 18.77 3.49 10.06
N HIS A 290 17.83 3.20 9.15
CA HIS A 290 16.43 2.94 9.46
C HIS A 290 15.93 1.65 8.79
N PRO A 291 16.62 0.52 8.98
CA PRO A 291 16.40 -0.69 8.20
C PRO A 291 15.01 -1.29 8.36
N ASP A 292 14.31 -0.93 9.42
CA ASP A 292 12.96 -1.41 9.78
C ASP A 292 11.82 -0.67 9.05
N ARG A 293 12.14 0.23 8.10
CA ARG A 293 11.16 1.09 7.39
C ARG A 293 11.03 0.80 5.92
N PHE A 294 11.90 -0.02 5.35
CA PHE A 294 11.95 -0.26 3.91
C PHE A 294 11.56 -1.69 3.56
N LEU A 295 10.97 -1.87 2.39
CA LEU A 295 10.39 -3.13 1.92
C LEU A 295 10.86 -3.39 0.48
N ALA A 296 11.31 -4.62 0.21
CA ALA A 296 11.48 -5.08 -1.15
C ALA A 296 10.11 -5.31 -1.79
N SER A 297 9.92 -4.87 -3.03
CA SER A 297 8.65 -5.02 -3.78
C SER A 297 8.90 -4.96 -5.29
N SER A 298 8.02 -5.56 -6.10
CA SER A 298 8.21 -5.66 -7.55
C SER A 298 7.44 -4.63 -8.37
N ASP A 299 6.31 -4.16 -7.88
CA ASP A 299 5.29 -3.44 -8.67
C ASP A 299 4.85 -4.25 -9.91
N TYR A 300 4.76 -5.60 -9.74
CA TYR A 300 4.33 -6.45 -10.83
C TYR A 300 2.90 -6.16 -11.24
N ARG A 301 2.70 -6.08 -12.57
CA ARG A 301 1.40 -5.86 -13.20
C ARG A 301 1.22 -6.78 -14.41
N PRO A 302 0.13 -7.59 -14.47
CA PRO A 302 -0.11 -8.47 -15.62
C PRO A 302 -0.45 -7.66 -16.88
N PRO A 303 -0.23 -8.21 -18.10
CA PRO A 303 0.15 -9.60 -18.39
C PRO A 303 1.64 -9.80 -18.72
N VAL A 304 2.54 -9.12 -18.04
CA VAL A 304 3.98 -9.15 -18.35
C VAL A 304 4.77 -9.99 -17.34
N GLU A 305 4.30 -11.21 -17.06
CA GLU A 305 4.90 -12.13 -16.08
C GLU A 305 6.41 -12.34 -16.33
N GLN A 306 6.83 -12.38 -17.58
CA GLN A 306 8.25 -12.54 -17.95
C GLN A 306 9.16 -11.43 -17.43
N SER A 307 8.62 -10.24 -17.10
CA SER A 307 9.41 -9.14 -16.51
C SER A 307 9.65 -9.33 -15.01
N TYR A 308 8.87 -10.18 -14.33
CA TYR A 308 8.96 -10.38 -12.89
C TYR A 308 10.34 -10.81 -12.41
N PRO A 309 10.99 -11.86 -13.00
CA PRO A 309 12.35 -12.25 -12.62
C PRO A 309 13.37 -11.13 -12.80
N GLU A 310 13.21 -10.31 -13.82
CA GLU A 310 14.12 -9.16 -14.07
C GLU A 310 13.98 -8.10 -12.97
N HIS A 311 12.75 -7.77 -12.56
CA HIS A 311 12.49 -6.82 -11.49
C HIS A 311 13.09 -7.32 -10.17
N ILE A 312 12.86 -8.59 -9.81
CA ILE A 312 13.45 -9.19 -8.61
C ILE A 312 14.97 -9.26 -8.69
N SER A 313 15.54 -9.66 -9.85
CA SER A 313 16.98 -9.71 -10.04
C SER A 313 17.62 -8.33 -9.92
N ARG A 314 17.02 -7.29 -10.51
CA ARG A 314 17.48 -5.91 -10.40
C ARG A 314 17.45 -5.44 -8.95
N GLN A 315 16.36 -5.68 -8.23
CA GLN A 315 16.23 -5.29 -6.84
C GLN A 315 17.27 -5.99 -5.95
N ARG A 316 17.55 -7.28 -6.18
CA ARG A 316 18.63 -7.99 -5.49
C ARG A 316 19.97 -7.32 -5.75
N LYS A 317 20.37 -7.21 -7.02
CA LYS A 317 21.71 -6.75 -7.41
C LYS A 317 21.99 -5.29 -7.05
N LEU A 318 21.02 -4.42 -7.27
CA LEU A 318 21.21 -2.98 -7.14
C LEU A 318 20.89 -2.43 -5.76
N ILE A 319 20.07 -3.15 -4.96
CA ILE A 319 19.64 -2.68 -3.65
C ILE A 319 20.05 -3.67 -2.56
N LEU A 320 19.54 -4.90 -2.57
CA LEU A 320 19.71 -5.82 -1.44
C LEU A 320 21.17 -6.24 -1.25
N ASP A 321 21.89 -6.57 -2.33
CA ASP A 321 23.27 -7.09 -2.25
C ASP A 321 24.29 -6.04 -1.81
N VAL A 322 23.96 -4.76 -1.90
CA VAL A 322 24.84 -3.65 -1.46
C VAL A 322 24.54 -3.19 -0.02
N LEU A 323 23.49 -3.73 0.62
CA LEU A 323 23.16 -3.47 2.02
C LEU A 323 23.89 -4.45 2.95
N SER A 324 24.11 -4.02 4.21
CA SER A 324 24.61 -4.92 5.25
C SER A 324 23.65 -6.08 5.49
N GLU A 325 24.16 -7.22 5.95
CA GLU A 325 23.33 -8.43 6.08
C GLU A 325 22.11 -8.23 6.97
N PRO A 326 22.19 -7.62 8.16
CA PRO A 326 20.99 -7.39 8.99
C PRO A 326 19.96 -6.49 8.30
N THR A 327 20.41 -5.43 7.64
CA THR A 327 19.54 -4.51 6.89
C THR A 327 18.87 -5.22 5.73
N ARG A 328 19.65 -5.97 4.95
CA ARG A 328 19.17 -6.74 3.81
C ARG A 328 18.08 -7.73 4.19
N GLN A 329 18.23 -8.46 5.30
CA GLN A 329 17.21 -9.39 5.80
C GLN A 329 15.92 -8.67 6.19
N LEU A 330 16.01 -7.56 6.90
CA LEU A 330 14.83 -6.76 7.27
C LEU A 330 14.11 -6.23 6.05
N VAL A 331 14.82 -5.66 5.09
CA VAL A 331 14.25 -5.09 3.86
C VAL A 331 13.64 -6.17 2.97
N ALA A 332 14.30 -7.31 2.82
CA ALA A 332 13.85 -8.38 1.92
C ALA A 332 12.59 -9.08 2.42
N TYR A 333 12.49 -9.38 3.73
CA TYR A 333 11.35 -10.14 4.26
C TYR A 333 10.96 -9.81 5.70
N GLY A 334 11.89 -9.38 6.56
CA GLY A 334 11.63 -9.21 7.99
C GLY A 334 10.58 -8.16 8.30
N ASN A 335 10.61 -7.02 7.59
CA ASN A 335 9.64 -5.93 7.76
C ASN A 335 8.26 -6.31 7.22
N ALA A 336 8.20 -6.91 6.02
CA ALA A 336 6.96 -7.42 5.45
C ALA A 336 6.33 -8.47 6.36
N TRP A 337 7.12 -9.42 6.86
CA TRP A 337 6.67 -10.40 7.85
C TRP A 337 6.03 -9.71 9.07
N ARG A 338 6.71 -8.72 9.65
CA ARG A 338 6.20 -7.98 10.81
C ARG A 338 4.89 -7.27 10.54
N LEU A 339 4.74 -6.67 9.35
CA LEU A 339 3.52 -5.97 8.96
C LEU A 339 2.32 -6.90 8.84
N ILE A 340 2.49 -8.08 8.21
CA ILE A 340 1.38 -9.02 7.95
C ILE A 340 1.07 -9.95 9.15
N THR A 341 2.03 -10.19 10.05
CA THR A 341 1.84 -11.09 11.19
C THR A 341 1.73 -10.39 12.53
N GLY A 342 2.16 -9.11 12.61
CA GLY A 342 2.25 -8.35 13.84
C GLY A 342 3.40 -8.76 14.77
N ALA A 343 4.28 -9.66 14.36
CA ALA A 343 5.42 -10.14 15.14
C ALA A 343 6.73 -10.05 14.35
N PRO A 344 7.87 -9.76 15.01
CA PRO A 344 9.16 -9.77 14.32
C PRO A 344 9.49 -11.19 13.82
N TRP A 345 10.24 -11.25 12.73
CA TRP A 345 10.84 -12.52 12.30
C TRP A 345 11.82 -13.00 13.38
N LYS A 346 11.71 -14.25 13.73
CA LYS A 346 12.67 -14.96 14.60
C LYS A 346 13.14 -16.20 13.84
N SER A 347 14.42 -16.23 13.55
CA SER A 347 15.13 -17.41 13.00
C SER A 347 15.08 -18.60 13.95
#